data_b662899738d01c5477168e896940a48d
#
_entry.id   b662899738d01c5477168e896940a48d
#
_cell.length_a   1.000
_cell.length_b   1.000
_cell.length_c   1.000
_cell.angle_alpha   90.00
_cell.angle_beta   90.00
_cell.angle_gamma   90.00
#
_symmetry.space_group_name_H-M   'P 1'
#
loop_
_entity.id
_entity.type
_entity.pdbx_description
1 polymer ?
#
loop_
_entity_poly.entity_id
_entity_poly.type
_entity_poly.pdbx_seq_one_letter_code
_entity_poly.pdbx_strand_id
1 'polypeptide(L)'
;MQKLLTIAIISVFMASGCLDNLQEKLVSCENITGQCRYEILKGNSYSKLHIEVNYVTGNEPDSDALNLLKQRIQEVTDKTSISVSQSSFGSTDNSYTLEEILEIENNERTRTKSGNTFVIHILYLNGEYEDNDQTLGLAYSGSSFALFKEKIEDSAFLLISSTDIERSVIVHEFGHLLGLINNGYQSPHNHEDSQHPHHSNNDESVMYWAIESQDIGNQIDGEPPNNFDSDDLDDLRLMKEGKL
;
A
#
# COMPACT_ATOMS: atom_id res chain seq x y z
N MET A 1 -24.58 -70.89 11.05
CA MET A 1 -23.24 -70.24 11.05
C MET A 1 -23.41 -68.84 10.54
N GLN A 2 -23.58 -67.88 11.46
CA GLN A 2 -23.83 -66.48 11.16
C GLN A 2 -22.51 -65.74 11.31
N LYS A 3 -21.95 -65.15 10.22
CA LYS A 3 -20.75 -64.37 10.25
C LYS A 3 -21.13 -62.94 10.68
N LEU A 4 -20.66 -62.52 11.86
CA LEU A 4 -20.70 -61.11 12.29
C LEU A 4 -19.68 -60.32 11.44
N LEU A 5 -20.17 -59.30 10.79
CA LEU A 5 -19.34 -58.30 10.07
C LEU A 5 -19.10 -57.15 11.05
N THR A 6 -17.86 -57.05 11.54
CA THR A 6 -17.45 -55.94 12.44
C THR A 6 -17.09 -54.74 11.58
N ILE A 7 -17.90 -53.69 11.60
CA ILE A 7 -17.61 -52.43 10.95
C ILE A 7 -16.74 -51.60 11.91
N ALA A 8 -15.48 -51.44 11.53
CA ALA A 8 -14.55 -50.52 12.20
C ALA A 8 -14.86 -49.08 11.76
N ILE A 9 -15.40 -48.28 12.68
CA ILE A 9 -15.59 -46.83 12.48
C ILE A 9 -14.20 -46.18 12.68
N ILE A 10 -13.53 -45.79 11.60
CA ILE A 10 -12.34 -44.96 11.66
C ILE A 10 -12.81 -43.53 11.90
N SER A 11 -12.62 -43.05 13.14
CA SER A 11 -12.82 -41.62 13.46
C SER A 11 -11.67 -40.81 12.88
N VAL A 12 -11.92 -40.17 11.76
CA VAL A 12 -11.00 -39.15 11.21
C VAL A 12 -11.13 -37.89 12.05
N PHE A 13 -10.23 -37.69 12.98
CA PHE A 13 -10.04 -36.39 13.63
C PHE A 13 -9.46 -35.44 12.57
N MET A 14 -10.29 -34.69 11.95
CA MET A 14 -9.88 -33.55 11.11
C MET A 14 -9.27 -32.48 12.01
N ALA A 15 -8.00 -32.22 11.82
CA ALA A 15 -7.33 -31.04 12.36
C ALA A 15 -7.84 -29.82 11.57
N SER A 16 -9.00 -29.29 11.97
CA SER A 16 -9.66 -28.15 11.28
C SER A 16 -8.84 -26.85 11.35
N GLY A 17 -7.99 -26.69 12.34
CA GLY A 17 -7.26 -25.44 12.54
C GLY A 17 -6.20 -25.08 11.49
N CYS A 18 -5.61 -26.08 10.80
CA CYS A 18 -4.62 -25.79 9.76
C CYS A 18 -5.23 -25.44 8.40
N LEU A 19 -6.43 -25.98 8.10
CA LEU A 19 -7.13 -25.69 6.85
C LEU A 19 -7.79 -24.30 6.90
N ASP A 20 -8.32 -23.89 8.05
CA ASP A 20 -8.91 -22.55 8.21
C ASP A 20 -7.85 -21.46 8.04
N ASN A 21 -6.64 -21.61 8.60
CA ASN A 21 -5.54 -20.66 8.42
C ASN A 21 -5.03 -20.57 6.98
N LEU A 22 -5.00 -21.68 6.23
CA LEU A 22 -4.60 -21.68 4.83
C LEU A 22 -5.68 -21.05 3.93
N GLN A 23 -6.95 -21.26 4.24
CA GLN A 23 -8.06 -20.70 3.46
C GLN A 23 -8.22 -19.20 3.75
N GLU A 24 -7.99 -18.75 4.97
CA GLU A 24 -7.98 -17.34 5.35
C GLU A 24 -6.82 -16.59 4.67
N LYS A 25 -5.63 -17.20 4.60
CA LYS A 25 -4.46 -16.64 3.89
C LYS A 25 -4.66 -16.57 2.37
N LEU A 26 -5.42 -17.49 1.77
CA LEU A 26 -5.73 -17.50 0.34
C LEU A 26 -6.82 -16.49 -0.07
N VAL A 27 -7.59 -15.98 0.89
CA VAL A 27 -8.72 -15.05 0.65
C VAL A 27 -8.46 -13.68 1.27
N SER A 28 -7.29 -13.45 1.89
CA SER A 28 -6.96 -12.14 2.45
C SER A 28 -6.84 -11.08 1.38
N CYS A 29 -7.53 -9.95 1.57
CA CYS A 29 -7.39 -8.78 0.69
C CYS A 29 -5.95 -8.25 0.63
N GLU A 30 -5.12 -8.61 1.62
CA GLU A 30 -3.72 -8.17 1.73
C GLU A 30 -2.81 -8.78 0.65
N ASN A 31 -3.24 -9.82 -0.06
CA ASN A 31 -2.42 -10.49 -1.07
C ASN A 31 -2.25 -9.72 -2.38
N ILE A 32 -3.14 -8.77 -2.67
CA ILE A 32 -3.15 -8.05 -3.95
C ILE A 32 -3.42 -6.56 -3.69
N THR A 33 -2.60 -5.71 -4.29
CA THR A 33 -2.75 -4.25 -4.25
C THR A 33 -4.17 -3.82 -4.64
N GLY A 34 -4.76 -2.91 -3.88
CA GLY A 34 -6.09 -2.38 -4.10
C GLY A 34 -7.24 -3.26 -3.61
N GLN A 35 -7.02 -4.50 -3.23
CA GLN A 35 -8.12 -5.36 -2.76
C GLN A 35 -8.63 -5.02 -1.36
N CYS A 36 -7.79 -4.43 -0.50
CA CYS A 36 -8.22 -4.00 0.83
C CYS A 36 -8.93 -2.62 0.85
N ARG A 37 -9.26 -2.05 -0.30
CA ARG A 37 -9.84 -0.69 -0.38
C ARG A 37 -11.06 -0.47 0.52
N TYR A 38 -11.95 -1.44 0.63
CA TYR A 38 -13.16 -1.29 1.45
C TYR A 38 -12.85 -1.33 2.95
N GLU A 39 -11.89 -2.15 3.37
CA GLU A 39 -11.39 -2.20 4.74
C GLU A 39 -10.65 -0.92 5.11
N ILE A 40 -9.94 -0.31 4.16
CA ILE A 40 -9.25 0.96 4.34
C ILE A 40 -10.26 2.12 4.32
N LEU A 41 -11.14 2.21 3.32
CA LEU A 41 -12.05 3.34 3.14
C LEU A 41 -13.14 3.40 4.21
N LYS A 42 -13.78 2.26 4.52
CA LYS A 42 -14.98 2.22 5.38
C LYS A 42 -14.63 2.02 6.85
N GLY A 43 -15.47 2.59 7.72
CA GLY A 43 -15.33 2.46 9.18
C GLY A 43 -16.10 1.30 9.80
N ASN A 44 -16.87 0.52 9.03
CA ASN A 44 -17.77 -0.51 9.53
C ASN A 44 -17.05 -1.75 10.07
N SER A 45 -16.06 -2.29 9.37
CA SER A 45 -15.26 -3.43 9.82
C SER A 45 -14.09 -2.99 10.71
N TYR A 46 -13.39 -1.93 10.31
CA TYR A 46 -12.25 -1.36 11.02
C TYR A 46 -12.45 0.15 11.15
N SER A 47 -12.90 0.61 12.30
CA SER A 47 -13.11 2.03 12.55
C SER A 47 -11.83 2.82 12.82
N LYS A 48 -10.71 2.12 13.02
CA LYS A 48 -9.38 2.70 13.26
C LYS A 48 -8.40 2.24 12.20
N LEU A 49 -7.39 3.07 11.95
CA LEU A 49 -6.27 2.73 11.08
C LEU A 49 -4.96 2.97 11.84
N HIS A 50 -4.05 2.01 11.75
CA HIS A 50 -2.69 2.15 12.25
C HIS A 50 -1.71 2.09 11.09
N ILE A 51 -0.78 3.02 11.04
CA ILE A 51 0.33 3.03 10.10
C ILE A 51 1.56 2.56 10.87
N GLU A 52 2.09 1.41 10.49
CA GLU A 52 3.36 0.91 11.00
C GLU A 52 4.43 1.22 9.97
N VAL A 53 5.45 1.97 10.38
CA VAL A 53 6.56 2.37 9.53
C VAL A 53 7.83 1.72 10.02
N ASN A 54 8.46 0.91 9.18
CA ASN A 54 9.80 0.39 9.41
C ASN A 54 10.77 1.03 8.41
N TYR A 55 11.94 1.43 8.87
CA TYR A 55 12.90 2.11 8.01
C TYR A 55 14.34 1.65 8.26
N VAL A 56 15.13 1.60 7.21
CA VAL A 56 16.58 1.37 7.33
C VAL A 56 17.19 2.54 8.09
N THR A 57 18.00 2.27 9.10
CA THR A 57 18.64 3.30 9.94
C THR A 57 19.41 4.30 9.07
N GLY A 58 19.06 5.59 9.19
CA GLY A 58 19.58 6.67 8.36
C GLY A 58 18.67 7.07 7.20
N ASN A 59 17.56 6.32 6.99
CA ASN A 59 16.56 6.57 5.94
C ASN A 59 15.18 6.86 6.57
N GLU A 60 15.15 7.70 7.60
CA GLU A 60 13.94 8.08 8.32
C GLU A 60 12.92 8.75 7.39
N PRO A 61 11.63 8.44 7.56
CA PRO A 61 10.58 9.17 6.85
C PRO A 61 10.57 10.65 7.22
N ASP A 62 10.28 11.51 6.25
CA ASP A 62 10.03 12.91 6.52
C ASP A 62 8.72 13.07 7.32
N SER A 63 8.78 13.88 8.39
CA SER A 63 7.61 14.10 9.24
C SER A 63 6.45 14.78 8.52
N ASP A 64 6.74 15.65 7.54
CA ASP A 64 5.73 16.36 6.75
C ASP A 64 5.04 15.40 5.77
N ALA A 65 5.78 14.42 5.20
CA ALA A 65 5.21 13.37 4.36
C ALA A 65 4.24 12.48 5.16
N LEU A 66 4.62 12.02 6.35
CA LEU A 66 3.73 11.24 7.22
C LEU A 66 2.52 12.03 7.70
N ASN A 67 2.67 13.33 7.99
CA ASN A 67 1.57 14.19 8.39
C ASN A 67 0.59 14.40 7.23
N LEU A 68 1.10 14.61 6.02
CA LEU A 68 0.28 14.72 4.82
C LEU A 68 -0.49 13.41 4.56
N LEU A 69 0.18 12.25 4.61
CA LEU A 69 -0.49 10.96 4.46
C LEU A 69 -1.66 10.81 5.45
N LYS A 70 -1.44 11.13 6.73
CA LYS A 70 -2.51 11.11 7.74
C LYS A 70 -3.66 12.03 7.38
N GLN A 71 -3.38 13.22 6.88
CA GLN A 71 -4.40 14.17 6.43
C GLN A 71 -5.20 13.58 5.26
N ARG A 72 -4.55 13.03 4.23
CA ARG A 72 -5.22 12.41 3.09
C ARG A 72 -6.08 11.22 3.49
N ILE A 73 -5.57 10.37 4.39
CA ILE A 73 -6.38 9.27 4.95
C ILE A 73 -7.63 9.80 5.65
N GLN A 74 -7.52 10.89 6.45
CA GLN A 74 -8.67 11.49 7.13
C GLN A 74 -9.70 12.07 6.16
N GLU A 75 -9.26 12.65 5.04
CA GLU A 75 -10.12 13.24 4.02
C GLU A 75 -10.95 12.19 3.26
N VAL A 76 -10.35 11.04 2.95
CA VAL A 76 -10.98 10.07 2.05
C VAL A 76 -11.61 8.87 2.76
N THR A 77 -11.32 8.62 4.03
CA THR A 77 -11.79 7.43 4.77
C THR A 77 -12.79 7.78 5.87
N ASP A 78 -13.55 6.78 6.31
CA ASP A 78 -14.46 6.90 7.44
C ASP A 78 -13.78 6.47 8.78
N LYS A 79 -12.45 6.57 8.87
CA LYS A 79 -11.71 6.19 10.07
C LYS A 79 -11.87 7.23 11.18
N THR A 80 -12.20 6.75 12.38
CA THR A 80 -12.37 7.63 13.56
C THR A 80 -11.05 7.99 14.24
N SER A 81 -9.99 7.24 13.96
CA SER A 81 -8.67 7.43 14.55
C SER A 81 -7.59 6.87 13.64
N ILE A 82 -6.52 7.65 13.45
CA ILE A 82 -5.31 7.25 12.72
C ILE A 82 -4.13 7.39 13.67
N SER A 83 -3.36 6.31 13.84
CA SER A 83 -2.15 6.29 14.67
C SER A 83 -0.94 5.84 13.86
N VAL A 84 0.25 6.24 14.25
CA VAL A 84 1.52 5.89 13.60
C VAL A 84 2.47 5.33 14.64
N SER A 85 3.21 4.28 14.29
CA SER A 85 4.41 3.84 15.00
C SER A 85 5.56 3.76 14.02
N GLN A 86 6.78 3.98 14.51
CA GLN A 86 8.00 3.95 13.71
C GLN A 86 9.06 3.14 14.44
N SER A 87 9.83 2.34 13.69
CA SER A 87 11.01 1.64 14.18
C SER A 87 12.04 1.48 13.07
N SER A 88 13.32 1.52 13.45
CA SER A 88 14.42 1.33 12.52
C SER A 88 14.96 -0.08 12.58
N PHE A 89 15.51 -0.54 11.47
CA PHE A 89 16.27 -1.77 11.35
C PHE A 89 17.58 -1.54 10.58
N GLY A 90 18.49 -2.49 10.62
CA GLY A 90 19.76 -2.42 9.88
C GLY A 90 19.65 -3.10 8.53
N SER A 91 20.13 -2.47 7.47
CA SER A 91 20.43 -3.12 6.19
C SER A 91 21.74 -2.59 5.63
N THR A 92 22.43 -3.42 4.87
CA THR A 92 23.63 -3.05 4.09
C THR A 92 23.40 -3.23 2.60
N ASP A 93 22.18 -3.63 2.20
CA ASP A 93 21.81 -3.85 0.83
C ASP A 93 21.56 -2.50 0.14
N ASN A 94 21.88 -2.41 -1.15
CA ASN A 94 21.71 -1.21 -1.96
C ASN A 94 20.74 -1.44 -3.13
N SER A 95 20.20 -2.64 -3.26
CA SER A 95 19.20 -3.02 -4.25
C SER A 95 18.34 -4.13 -3.66
N TYR A 96 17.05 -4.13 -3.98
CA TYR A 96 16.07 -5.04 -3.40
C TYR A 96 15.17 -5.63 -4.49
N THR A 97 15.07 -6.95 -4.50
CA THR A 97 14.02 -7.67 -5.23
C THR A 97 12.69 -7.59 -4.46
N LEU A 98 11.59 -7.87 -5.12
CA LEU A 98 10.30 -7.98 -4.44
C LEU A 98 10.30 -9.08 -3.35
N GLU A 99 11.02 -10.19 -3.57
CA GLU A 99 11.12 -11.28 -2.60
C GLU A 99 11.81 -10.82 -1.32
N GLU A 100 12.89 -10.06 -1.43
CA GLU A 100 13.62 -9.48 -0.28
C GLU A 100 12.79 -8.43 0.45
N ILE A 101 12.02 -7.58 -0.26
CA ILE A 101 11.08 -6.63 0.35
C ILE A 101 10.03 -7.37 1.18
N LEU A 102 9.47 -8.46 0.66
CA LEU A 102 8.50 -9.30 1.38
C LEU A 102 9.13 -10.01 2.59
N GLU A 103 10.40 -10.43 2.49
CA GLU A 103 11.14 -11.01 3.60
C GLU A 103 11.41 -9.98 4.70
N ILE A 104 11.81 -8.76 4.34
CA ILE A 104 11.98 -7.64 5.28
C ILE A 104 10.64 -7.33 5.97
N GLU A 105 9.54 -7.20 5.22
CA GLU A 105 8.23 -6.99 5.83
C GLU A 105 7.89 -8.09 6.84
N ASN A 106 8.10 -9.35 6.47
CA ASN A 106 7.80 -10.48 7.35
C ASN A 106 8.64 -10.48 8.64
N ASN A 107 9.86 -9.95 8.60
CA ASN A 107 10.76 -9.88 9.74
C ASN A 107 10.49 -8.65 10.62
N GLU A 108 10.17 -7.51 10.03
CA GLU A 108 10.09 -6.22 10.71
C GLU A 108 8.67 -5.83 11.11
N ARG A 109 7.65 -6.27 10.35
CA ARG A 109 6.25 -5.98 10.64
C ARG A 109 5.82 -6.66 11.92
N THR A 110 5.42 -5.87 12.92
CA THR A 110 4.99 -6.36 14.23
C THR A 110 3.48 -6.33 14.43
N ARG A 111 2.75 -5.63 13.53
CA ARG A 111 1.31 -5.42 13.67
C ARG A 111 0.55 -5.96 12.47
N THR A 112 -0.56 -6.60 12.77
CA THR A 112 -1.56 -7.05 11.80
C THR A 112 -2.92 -6.50 12.19
N LYS A 113 -3.88 -6.54 11.26
CA LYS A 113 -5.27 -6.13 11.56
C LYS A 113 -5.79 -6.89 12.78
N SER A 114 -6.35 -6.18 13.74
CA SER A 114 -6.84 -6.77 14.99
C SER A 114 -7.97 -5.93 15.59
N GLY A 115 -9.00 -6.60 16.10
CA GLY A 115 -10.17 -5.92 16.66
C GLY A 115 -10.82 -4.99 15.64
N ASN A 116 -10.86 -3.70 15.94
CA ASN A 116 -11.42 -2.66 15.06
C ASN A 116 -10.34 -1.81 14.35
N THR A 117 -9.08 -2.28 14.30
CA THR A 117 -7.95 -1.56 13.71
C THR A 117 -7.46 -2.29 12.46
N PHE A 118 -7.47 -1.61 11.32
CA PHE A 118 -6.75 -2.01 10.12
C PHE A 118 -5.31 -1.49 10.19
N VAL A 119 -4.35 -2.24 9.66
CA VAL A 119 -2.93 -1.85 9.68
C VAL A 119 -2.42 -1.71 8.25
N ILE A 120 -1.86 -0.55 7.95
CA ILE A 120 -1.04 -0.30 6.76
C ILE A 120 0.43 -0.39 7.20
N HIS A 121 1.25 -1.07 6.41
CA HIS A 121 2.67 -1.19 6.64
C HIS A 121 3.45 -0.42 5.56
N ILE A 122 4.44 0.36 5.98
CA ILE A 122 5.29 1.15 5.11
C ILE A 122 6.75 0.81 5.39
N LEU A 123 7.48 0.44 4.35
CA LEU A 123 8.94 0.27 4.41
C LEU A 123 9.63 1.49 3.80
N TYR A 124 10.62 2.03 4.50
CA TYR A 124 11.58 2.97 3.93
C TYR A 124 12.92 2.27 3.78
N LEU A 125 13.33 2.12 2.54
CA LEU A 125 14.54 1.41 2.15
C LEU A 125 15.60 2.39 1.66
N ASN A 126 16.87 2.05 1.88
CA ASN A 126 18.00 2.64 1.16
C ASN A 126 18.12 2.00 -0.22
N GLY A 127 18.96 2.56 -1.09
CA GLY A 127 19.21 1.97 -2.42
C GLY A 127 18.01 2.00 -3.35
N GLU A 128 17.81 0.93 -4.16
CA GLU A 128 16.89 0.92 -5.30
C GLU A 128 16.09 -0.38 -5.44
N TYR A 129 15.05 -0.35 -6.28
CA TYR A 129 14.33 -1.55 -6.69
C TYR A 129 15.04 -2.22 -7.86
N GLU A 130 15.36 -3.53 -7.75
CA GLU A 130 16.21 -4.24 -8.73
C GLU A 130 15.57 -4.31 -10.13
N ASP A 131 14.24 -4.52 -10.21
CA ASP A 131 13.55 -4.63 -11.50
C ASP A 131 13.42 -3.28 -12.23
N ASN A 132 13.48 -2.15 -11.49
CA ASN A 132 13.43 -0.81 -12.05
C ASN A 132 14.13 0.20 -11.13
N ASP A 133 15.36 0.55 -11.44
CA ASP A 133 16.21 1.46 -10.67
C ASP A 133 15.72 2.91 -10.61
N GLN A 134 14.67 3.25 -11.39
CA GLN A 134 14.04 4.57 -11.38
C GLN A 134 12.87 4.67 -10.39
N THR A 135 12.49 3.58 -9.74
CA THR A 135 11.32 3.53 -8.85
C THR A 135 11.58 4.29 -7.55
N LEU A 136 10.66 5.19 -7.18
CA LEU A 136 10.67 5.94 -5.91
C LEU A 136 9.77 5.28 -4.86
N GLY A 137 8.67 4.65 -5.28
CA GLY A 137 7.72 3.93 -4.43
C GLY A 137 7.21 2.67 -5.11
N LEU A 138 6.69 1.72 -4.33
CA LEU A 138 6.15 0.46 -4.83
C LEU A 138 5.08 -0.07 -3.88
N ALA A 139 3.81 -0.04 -4.29
CA ALA A 139 2.74 -0.76 -3.60
C ALA A 139 2.73 -2.24 -4.04
N TYR A 140 3.08 -3.14 -3.13
CA TYR A 140 3.29 -4.56 -3.45
C TYR A 140 2.28 -5.51 -2.80
N SER A 141 1.41 -4.99 -1.95
CA SER A 141 0.33 -5.78 -1.35
C SER A 141 -0.93 -4.93 -1.14
N GLY A 142 -2.02 -5.52 -0.65
CA GLY A 142 -3.24 -4.78 -0.34
C GLY A 142 -3.15 -3.90 0.91
N SER A 143 -2.06 -3.98 1.68
CA SER A 143 -1.87 -3.22 2.91
C SER A 143 -0.44 -2.70 3.10
N SER A 144 0.45 -2.88 2.11
CA SER A 144 1.86 -2.54 2.27
C SER A 144 2.45 -1.90 1.02
N PHE A 145 3.35 -0.95 1.23
CA PHE A 145 4.17 -0.35 0.18
C PHE A 145 5.56 0.03 0.71
N ALA A 146 6.53 0.18 -0.20
CA ALA A 146 7.88 0.63 0.09
C ALA A 146 8.18 1.97 -0.58
N LEU A 147 9.03 2.78 0.06
CA LEU A 147 9.66 3.96 -0.52
C LEU A 147 11.18 3.78 -0.51
N PHE A 148 11.83 4.17 -1.60
CA PHE A 148 13.28 4.13 -1.74
C PHE A 148 13.86 5.52 -1.41
N LYS A 149 14.19 5.70 -0.13
CA LYS A 149 14.50 7.02 0.44
C LYS A 149 15.68 7.70 -0.24
N GLU A 150 16.77 6.98 -0.50
CA GLU A 150 17.93 7.54 -1.19
C GLU A 150 17.59 7.98 -2.61
N LYS A 151 16.75 7.22 -3.34
CA LYS A 151 16.27 7.60 -4.67
C LYS A 151 15.42 8.87 -4.63
N ILE A 152 14.56 9.01 -3.61
CA ILE A 152 13.76 10.23 -3.38
C ILE A 152 14.69 11.43 -3.14
N GLU A 153 15.73 11.26 -2.32
CA GLU A 153 16.69 12.31 -2.04
C GLU A 153 17.52 12.70 -3.28
N ASP A 154 17.95 11.71 -4.06
CA ASP A 154 18.69 11.93 -5.32
C ASP A 154 17.83 12.58 -6.42
N SER A 155 16.51 12.46 -6.33
CA SER A 155 15.55 13.06 -7.27
C SER A 155 15.29 14.54 -6.99
N ALA A 156 15.77 15.09 -5.88
CA ALA A 156 15.64 16.51 -5.56
C ALA A 156 16.32 17.38 -6.63
N PHE A 157 15.60 18.40 -7.13
CA PHE A 157 16.06 19.19 -8.27
C PHE A 157 15.65 20.65 -8.12
N LEU A 158 16.63 21.59 -8.25
CA LEU A 158 16.47 23.05 -8.27
C LEU A 158 15.43 23.61 -7.28
N LEU A 159 14.14 23.55 -7.65
CA LEU A 159 13.01 24.10 -6.86
C LEU A 159 12.13 23.02 -6.21
N ILE A 160 12.43 21.74 -6.45
CA ILE A 160 11.69 20.60 -5.91
C ILE A 160 12.56 19.94 -4.84
N SER A 161 12.12 19.99 -3.59
CA SER A 161 12.83 19.36 -2.48
C SER A 161 12.52 17.86 -2.41
N SER A 162 13.41 17.08 -1.78
CA SER A 162 13.14 15.66 -1.49
C SER A 162 11.91 15.48 -0.60
N THR A 163 11.62 16.42 0.30
CA THR A 163 10.39 16.44 1.10
C THR A 163 9.14 16.56 0.23
N ASP A 164 9.15 17.44 -0.80
CA ASP A 164 8.00 17.58 -1.70
C ASP A 164 7.78 16.31 -2.53
N ILE A 165 8.86 15.68 -2.99
CA ILE A 165 8.79 14.40 -3.71
C ILE A 165 8.25 13.31 -2.78
N GLU A 166 8.79 13.16 -1.56
CA GLU A 166 8.34 12.14 -0.61
C GLU A 166 6.86 12.30 -0.24
N ARG A 167 6.39 13.55 -0.07
CA ARG A 167 4.98 13.88 0.18
C ARG A 167 4.07 13.37 -0.95
N SER A 168 4.52 13.49 -2.19
CA SER A 168 3.77 13.02 -3.34
C SER A 168 3.82 11.49 -3.46
N VAL A 169 5.00 10.90 -3.38
CA VAL A 169 5.19 9.43 -3.49
C VAL A 169 4.40 8.69 -2.41
N ILE A 170 4.46 9.11 -1.15
CA ILE A 170 3.75 8.40 -0.07
C ILE A 170 2.21 8.41 -0.24
N VAL A 171 1.66 9.51 -0.78
CA VAL A 171 0.22 9.60 -1.07
C VAL A 171 -0.13 8.82 -2.33
N HIS A 172 0.75 8.80 -3.34
CA HIS A 172 0.61 8.00 -4.55
C HIS A 172 0.50 6.50 -4.22
N GLU A 173 1.46 5.97 -3.45
CA GLU A 173 1.45 4.55 -3.04
C GLU A 173 0.21 4.21 -2.18
N PHE A 174 -0.22 5.14 -1.35
CA PHE A 174 -1.49 4.97 -0.64
C PHE A 174 -2.69 4.91 -1.60
N GLY A 175 -2.70 5.68 -2.68
CA GLY A 175 -3.70 5.61 -3.74
C GLY A 175 -3.79 4.22 -4.38
N HIS A 176 -2.65 3.56 -4.61
CA HIS A 176 -2.62 2.17 -5.07
C HIS A 176 -3.22 1.19 -4.06
N LEU A 177 -3.03 1.40 -2.75
CA LEU A 177 -3.71 0.58 -1.73
C LEU A 177 -5.24 0.77 -1.76
N LEU A 178 -5.71 1.96 -2.14
CA LEU A 178 -7.14 2.24 -2.34
C LEU A 178 -7.68 1.66 -3.65
N GLY A 179 -6.80 1.10 -4.50
CA GLY A 179 -7.15 0.53 -5.79
C GLY A 179 -7.50 1.57 -6.85
N LEU A 180 -7.06 2.84 -6.68
CA LEU A 180 -7.34 3.90 -7.64
C LEU A 180 -6.84 3.56 -9.06
N ILE A 181 -7.42 4.26 -10.03
CA ILE A 181 -7.18 4.13 -11.46
C ILE A 181 -7.39 2.70 -11.96
N ASN A 182 -8.64 2.25 -11.89
CA ASN A 182 -9.11 0.97 -12.45
C ASN A 182 -8.41 -0.30 -11.89
N ASN A 183 -7.78 -0.21 -10.73
CA ASN A 183 -7.16 -1.38 -10.11
C ASN A 183 -8.21 -2.24 -9.39
N GLY A 184 -8.81 -3.18 -10.13
CA GLY A 184 -9.81 -4.11 -9.62
C GLY A 184 -11.26 -3.56 -9.61
N TYR A 185 -11.54 -2.51 -10.35
CA TYR A 185 -12.86 -1.96 -10.68
C TYR A 185 -12.82 -1.26 -12.04
N GLN A 186 -13.95 -0.77 -12.52
CA GLN A 186 -14.02 0.07 -13.73
C GLN A 186 -14.58 1.43 -13.32
N SER A 187 -13.76 2.48 -13.45
CA SER A 187 -14.19 3.87 -13.24
C SER A 187 -15.20 4.32 -14.29
N PRO A 188 -16.19 5.15 -13.93
CA PRO A 188 -17.02 5.86 -14.90
C PRO A 188 -16.26 7.00 -15.60
N HIS A 189 -15.08 7.40 -15.07
CA HIS A 189 -14.22 8.44 -15.64
C HIS A 189 -13.16 7.84 -16.55
N ASN A 190 -12.82 8.55 -17.64
CA ASN A 190 -11.74 8.13 -18.54
C ASN A 190 -10.45 8.85 -18.14
N HIS A 191 -9.92 8.49 -16.97
CA HIS A 191 -8.77 9.16 -16.39
C HIS A 191 -7.50 8.26 -16.29
N GLU A 192 -7.58 7.02 -16.80
CA GLU A 192 -6.40 6.14 -16.84
C GLU A 192 -5.50 6.47 -18.02
N ASP A 193 -4.18 6.52 -17.78
CA ASP A 193 -3.17 6.63 -18.82
C ASP A 193 -3.04 5.29 -19.57
N SER A 194 -3.17 5.34 -20.89
CA SER A 194 -3.11 4.15 -21.74
C SER A 194 -1.73 3.51 -21.85
N GLN A 195 -0.67 4.24 -21.51
CA GLN A 195 0.72 3.75 -21.55
C GLN A 195 1.22 3.32 -20.16
N HIS A 196 0.58 3.85 -19.11
CA HIS A 196 0.92 3.57 -17.72
C HIS A 196 -0.33 3.08 -16.97
N PRO A 197 -0.68 1.77 -17.09
CA PRO A 197 -1.87 1.21 -16.44
C PRO A 197 -1.87 1.50 -14.93
N HIS A 198 -3.06 1.74 -14.39
CA HIS A 198 -3.30 2.09 -12.98
C HIS A 198 -2.74 3.46 -12.55
N HIS A 199 -2.41 4.32 -13.52
CA HIS A 199 -2.00 5.71 -13.29
C HIS A 199 -2.90 6.68 -14.02
N SER A 200 -3.01 7.90 -13.48
CA SER A 200 -3.83 8.97 -14.05
C SER A 200 -3.18 9.56 -15.32
N ASN A 201 -4.01 9.92 -16.29
CA ASN A 201 -3.61 10.70 -17.45
C ASN A 201 -3.56 12.22 -17.17
N ASN A 202 -3.85 12.63 -15.93
CA ASN A 202 -3.84 14.02 -15.46
C ASN A 202 -2.60 14.28 -14.61
N ASP A 203 -1.72 15.16 -15.07
CA ASP A 203 -0.46 15.53 -14.39
C ASP A 203 -0.67 16.40 -13.13
N GLU A 204 -1.89 16.85 -12.87
CA GLU A 204 -2.30 17.51 -11.62
C GLU A 204 -2.77 16.52 -10.54
N SER A 205 -2.98 15.23 -10.88
CA SER A 205 -3.32 14.18 -9.91
C SER A 205 -2.05 13.59 -9.27
N VAL A 206 -2.13 13.31 -7.97
CA VAL A 206 -1.08 12.52 -7.29
C VAL A 206 -0.96 11.11 -7.88
N MET A 207 -1.98 10.59 -8.59
CA MET A 207 -1.93 9.29 -9.27
C MET A 207 -1.27 9.35 -10.65
N TYR A 208 -0.65 10.48 -11.04
CA TYR A 208 0.12 10.57 -12.28
C TYR A 208 1.37 9.68 -12.22
N TRP A 209 1.65 8.94 -13.29
CA TRP A 209 2.70 7.90 -13.31
C TRP A 209 4.11 8.39 -12.95
N ALA A 210 4.44 9.65 -13.27
CA ALA A 210 5.77 10.19 -13.03
C ALA A 210 6.09 10.39 -11.53
N ILE A 211 5.07 10.37 -10.66
CA ILE A 211 5.25 10.54 -9.21
C ILE A 211 6.11 9.43 -8.60
N GLU A 212 5.97 8.20 -9.08
CA GLU A 212 6.75 7.05 -8.58
C GLU A 212 8.09 6.85 -9.31
N SER A 213 8.50 7.81 -10.19
CA SER A 213 9.70 7.70 -11.01
C SER A 213 10.70 8.83 -10.71
N GLN A 214 12.01 8.53 -10.78
CA GLN A 214 13.07 9.54 -10.73
C GLN A 214 12.96 10.60 -11.84
N ASP A 215 12.19 10.33 -12.89
CA ASP A 215 11.93 11.27 -13.98
C ASP A 215 10.93 12.38 -13.60
N ILE A 216 10.43 12.38 -12.37
CA ILE A 216 9.44 13.33 -11.83
C ILE A 216 9.79 14.79 -12.16
N GLY A 217 11.07 15.18 -11.98
CA GLY A 217 11.55 16.55 -12.25
C GLY A 217 11.54 16.96 -13.71
N ASN A 218 11.44 16.02 -14.66
CA ASN A 218 11.37 16.27 -16.10
C ASN A 218 9.93 16.24 -16.62
N GLN A 219 9.00 15.66 -15.86
CA GLN A 219 7.61 15.40 -16.28
C GLN A 219 6.62 16.37 -15.63
N ILE A 220 7.00 17.02 -14.54
CA ILE A 220 6.12 17.90 -13.77
C ILE A 220 6.75 19.28 -13.67
N ASP A 221 5.98 20.30 -14.06
CA ASP A 221 6.36 21.71 -13.91
C ASP A 221 5.99 22.21 -12.50
N GLY A 222 6.99 22.48 -11.67
CA GLY A 222 6.82 23.00 -10.31
C GLY A 222 6.74 21.93 -9.23
N GLU A 223 6.00 22.22 -8.16
CA GLU A 223 5.84 21.29 -7.03
C GLU A 223 5.01 20.07 -7.45
N PRO A 224 5.46 18.83 -7.18
CA PRO A 224 4.70 17.63 -7.53
C PRO A 224 3.33 17.60 -6.85
N PRO A 225 2.26 17.17 -7.58
CA PRO A 225 0.94 17.06 -7.00
C PRO A 225 0.94 16.07 -5.84
N ASN A 226 0.24 16.43 -4.77
CA ASN A 226 0.14 15.62 -3.55
C ASN A 226 -1.32 15.46 -3.09
N ASN A 227 -2.27 15.68 -4.00
CA ASN A 227 -3.70 15.54 -3.80
C ASN A 227 -4.29 14.59 -4.84
N PHE A 228 -5.31 13.85 -4.43
CA PHE A 228 -6.22 13.17 -5.34
C PHE A 228 -7.01 14.23 -6.12
N ASP A 229 -7.17 14.05 -7.41
CA ASP A 229 -7.97 14.94 -8.23
C ASP A 229 -9.48 14.70 -8.07
N SER A 230 -10.31 15.41 -8.84
CA SER A 230 -11.76 15.30 -8.74
C SER A 230 -12.30 13.94 -9.15
N ASP A 231 -11.68 13.28 -10.14
CA ASP A 231 -12.11 11.98 -10.65
C ASP A 231 -11.70 10.87 -9.68
N ASP A 232 -10.48 10.95 -9.11
CA ASP A 232 -10.02 10.09 -8.02
C ASP A 232 -10.97 10.16 -6.81
N LEU A 233 -11.32 11.38 -6.38
CA LEU A 233 -12.20 11.60 -5.23
C LEU A 233 -13.64 11.11 -5.50
N ASP A 234 -14.14 11.22 -6.75
CA ASP A 234 -15.43 10.68 -7.10
C ASP A 234 -15.43 9.15 -7.10
N ASP A 235 -14.39 8.51 -7.61
CA ASP A 235 -14.22 7.06 -7.54
C ASP A 235 -14.18 6.57 -6.09
N LEU A 236 -13.40 7.19 -5.22
CA LEU A 236 -13.36 6.85 -3.79
C LEU A 236 -14.72 7.01 -3.10
N ARG A 237 -15.47 8.05 -3.46
CA ARG A 237 -16.85 8.25 -2.99
C ARG A 237 -17.78 7.12 -3.47
N LEU A 238 -17.72 6.76 -4.75
CA LEU A 238 -18.52 5.68 -5.32
C LEU A 238 -18.19 4.31 -4.70
N MET A 239 -16.90 4.04 -4.43
CA MET A 239 -16.47 2.84 -3.70
C MET A 239 -17.04 2.80 -2.28
N LYS A 240 -17.03 3.92 -1.55
CA LYS A 240 -17.64 4.00 -0.21
C LYS A 240 -19.14 3.74 -0.24
N GLU A 241 -19.82 4.21 -1.28
CA GLU A 241 -21.25 3.98 -1.50
C GLU A 241 -21.57 2.56 -2.01
N GLY A 242 -20.57 1.75 -2.37
CA GLY A 242 -20.73 0.41 -2.93
C GLY A 242 -21.27 0.41 -4.35
N LYS A 243 -20.94 1.43 -5.13
CA LYS A 243 -21.32 1.60 -6.54
C LYS A 243 -20.19 1.21 -7.50
N LEU A 244 -18.97 1.09 -6.98
CA LEU A 244 -17.77 0.56 -7.64
C LEU A 244 -17.17 -0.56 -6.80
#